data_668845db5cd7830f93d95ccd5b697deb
#
_entry.id   668845db5cd7830f93d95ccd5b697deb
#
_cell.length_a   1.000
_cell.length_b   1.000
_cell.length_c   1.000
_cell.angle_alpha   90.00
_cell.angle_beta   90.00
_cell.angle_gamma   90.00
#
_symmetry.space_group_name_H-M   'P 1'
#
loop_
_entity.id
_entity.type
_entity.pdbx_description
1 polymer ?
#
loop_
_entity_poly.entity_id
_entity_poly.type
_entity_poly.pdbx_seq_one_letter_code
_entity_poly.pdbx_strand_id
1 'polypeptide(L)'
;MTGRPLNQTSVLIVSDDTEFARTVVARWQAERHVPEITLATSDVWHAGSASNYELVIVGPVREGKSPAILSSLDVSCGTAAVFMTEDTKHVSTLGAEHPHLLVVPRQDGWIGTLILISSEALRRVEAVGRGQRAERLALESQSHATLGRYMLEMRPSVNNALTSVLGNADLLLLEPGQISPVCRDQIRTIHTMALRLNEIMQRFSSLATEMRAGEKESQAETEGESHGLVTWS
;
A
#
# COMPACT_ATOMS: atom_id res chain seq x y z
N MET A 1 -1.57 -21.36 -2.97
CA MET A 1 -1.90 -19.92 -2.75
C MET A 1 -1.89 -19.26 -4.12
N THR A 2 -3.04 -19.23 -4.77
CA THR A 2 -3.24 -18.59 -6.08
C THR A 2 -3.28 -17.08 -5.87
N GLY A 3 -2.27 -16.38 -6.38
CA GLY A 3 -2.18 -14.93 -6.32
C GLY A 3 -3.40 -14.29 -6.98
N ARG A 4 -4.18 -13.57 -6.20
CA ARG A 4 -5.31 -12.75 -6.65
C ARG A 4 -4.80 -11.68 -7.61
N PRO A 5 -5.39 -11.47 -8.78
CA PRO A 5 -5.01 -10.36 -9.65
C PRO A 5 -5.25 -9.05 -8.90
N LEU A 6 -4.21 -8.22 -8.80
CA LEU A 6 -4.11 -7.00 -7.98
C LEU A 6 -5.11 -5.88 -8.35
N ASN A 7 -6.07 -6.12 -9.25
CA ASN A 7 -6.92 -5.06 -9.82
C ASN A 7 -8.41 -5.40 -9.92
N GLN A 8 -8.89 -6.44 -9.23
CA GLN A 8 -10.30 -6.82 -9.30
C GLN A 8 -10.96 -6.61 -7.93
N THR A 9 -11.87 -5.65 -7.87
CA THR A 9 -12.66 -5.31 -6.69
C THR A 9 -13.53 -6.50 -6.29
N SER A 10 -13.54 -6.87 -5.01
CA SER A 10 -14.26 -8.04 -4.51
C SER A 10 -15.42 -7.65 -3.59
N VAL A 11 -16.55 -8.25 -3.83
CA VAL A 11 -17.80 -8.02 -3.11
C VAL A 11 -18.33 -9.32 -2.54
N LEU A 12 -18.67 -9.33 -1.27
CA LEU A 12 -19.37 -10.43 -0.61
C LEU A 12 -20.83 -10.04 -0.40
N ILE A 13 -21.75 -10.89 -0.87
CA ILE A 13 -23.18 -10.76 -0.60
C ILE A 13 -23.57 -11.84 0.39
N VAL A 14 -24.03 -11.44 1.55
CA VAL A 14 -24.53 -12.34 2.61
C VAL A 14 -26.04 -12.25 2.64
N SER A 15 -26.73 -13.31 2.23
CA SER A 15 -28.20 -13.37 2.26
C SER A 15 -28.71 -14.80 2.29
N ASP A 16 -29.80 -15.03 3.01
CA ASP A 16 -30.54 -16.28 3.00
C ASP A 16 -31.67 -16.24 1.96
N ASP A 17 -31.95 -15.07 1.37
CA ASP A 17 -32.88 -14.88 0.26
C ASP A 17 -32.10 -15.00 -1.07
N THR A 18 -32.32 -16.13 -1.74
CA THR A 18 -31.69 -16.44 -3.03
C THR A 18 -32.18 -15.54 -4.17
N GLU A 19 -33.43 -15.05 -4.10
CA GLU A 19 -33.99 -14.13 -5.10
C GLU A 19 -33.34 -12.74 -4.98
N PHE A 20 -33.18 -12.26 -3.76
CA PHE A 20 -32.42 -11.05 -3.47
C PHE A 20 -31.00 -11.15 -4.07
N ALA A 21 -30.26 -12.18 -3.72
CA ALA A 21 -28.89 -12.36 -4.19
C ALA A 21 -28.80 -12.40 -5.72
N ARG A 22 -29.69 -13.14 -6.40
CA ARG A 22 -29.75 -13.19 -7.87
C ARG A 22 -30.06 -11.83 -8.48
N THR A 23 -31.00 -11.08 -7.91
CA THR A 23 -31.39 -9.76 -8.40
C THR A 23 -30.23 -8.78 -8.33
N VAL A 24 -29.48 -8.77 -7.22
CA VAL A 24 -28.29 -7.93 -7.04
C VAL A 24 -27.20 -8.30 -8.04
N VAL A 25 -26.90 -9.59 -8.20
CA VAL A 25 -25.89 -10.06 -9.16
C VAL A 25 -26.28 -9.68 -10.59
N ALA A 26 -27.53 -10.00 -11.01
CA ALA A 26 -28.03 -9.69 -12.35
C ALA A 26 -27.96 -8.19 -12.67
N ARG A 27 -28.35 -7.34 -11.70
CA ARG A 27 -28.29 -5.89 -11.87
C ARG A 27 -26.86 -5.38 -11.97
N TRP A 28 -25.93 -5.95 -11.19
CA TRP A 28 -24.52 -5.55 -11.25
C TRP A 28 -23.82 -6.00 -12.53
N GLN A 29 -24.19 -7.19 -13.05
CA GLN A 29 -23.69 -7.67 -14.34
C GLN A 29 -24.09 -6.78 -15.53
N ALA A 30 -25.14 -5.97 -15.38
CA ALA A 30 -25.56 -4.99 -16.36
C ALA A 30 -24.76 -3.67 -16.28
N GLU A 31 -23.93 -3.49 -15.26
CA GLU A 31 -23.07 -2.31 -15.09
C GLU A 31 -21.76 -2.43 -15.92
N ARG A 32 -21.15 -1.32 -16.19
CA ARG A 32 -19.89 -1.25 -16.96
C ARG A 32 -18.70 -1.87 -16.26
N HIS A 33 -18.71 -1.85 -14.91
CA HIS A 33 -17.64 -2.40 -14.07
C HIS A 33 -18.26 -3.42 -13.13
N VAL A 34 -17.98 -4.68 -13.40
CA VAL A 34 -18.49 -5.81 -12.61
C VAL A 34 -17.41 -6.27 -11.64
N PRO A 35 -17.63 -6.18 -10.32
CA PRO A 35 -16.70 -6.71 -9.33
C PRO A 35 -16.73 -8.25 -9.31
N GLU A 36 -15.73 -8.85 -8.66
CA GLU A 36 -15.78 -10.26 -8.30
C GLU A 36 -16.79 -10.48 -7.17
N ILE A 37 -17.89 -11.19 -7.44
CA ILE A 37 -18.98 -11.37 -6.48
C ILE A 37 -18.92 -12.76 -5.87
N THR A 38 -18.86 -12.82 -4.56
CA THR A 38 -19.01 -14.05 -3.77
C THR A 38 -20.35 -14.02 -3.06
N LEU A 39 -21.06 -15.14 -3.07
CA LEU A 39 -22.33 -15.31 -2.35
C LEU A 39 -22.12 -16.18 -1.12
N ALA A 40 -22.68 -15.78 0.01
CA ALA A 40 -22.70 -16.56 1.24
C ALA A 40 -24.09 -16.51 1.90
N THR A 41 -24.44 -17.54 2.64
CA THR A 41 -25.61 -17.54 3.53
C THR A 41 -25.17 -17.12 4.94
N SER A 42 -26.14 -16.75 5.78
CA SER A 42 -25.87 -16.36 7.17
C SER A 42 -25.22 -17.49 8.00
N ASP A 43 -25.41 -18.75 7.61
CA ASP A 43 -24.83 -19.91 8.29
C ASP A 43 -23.33 -20.11 7.99
N VAL A 44 -22.88 -19.65 6.81
CA VAL A 44 -21.46 -19.73 6.39
C VAL A 44 -20.68 -18.51 6.84
N TRP A 45 -21.35 -17.46 7.28
CA TRP A 45 -20.73 -16.24 7.74
C TRP A 45 -19.84 -16.45 8.98
N HIS A 46 -18.63 -15.93 8.93
CA HIS A 46 -17.68 -15.89 10.03
C HIS A 46 -17.10 -14.47 10.18
N ALA A 47 -16.86 -14.01 11.38
CA ALA A 47 -16.40 -12.65 11.68
C ALA A 47 -15.12 -12.23 10.91
N GLY A 48 -14.24 -13.16 10.59
CA GLY A 48 -13.02 -12.89 9.80
C GLY A 48 -13.21 -12.86 8.28
N SER A 49 -14.40 -13.23 7.77
CA SER A 49 -14.63 -13.31 6.32
C SER A 49 -14.67 -11.93 5.65
N ALA A 50 -15.09 -10.90 6.38
CA ALA A 50 -15.26 -9.54 5.85
C ALA A 50 -13.94 -8.94 5.35
N SER A 51 -12.85 -9.16 6.05
CA SER A 51 -11.53 -8.56 5.74
C SER A 51 -10.92 -8.98 4.41
N ASN A 52 -11.50 -10.01 3.76
CA ASN A 52 -11.05 -10.47 2.46
C ASN A 52 -11.77 -9.76 1.28
N TYR A 53 -12.71 -8.87 1.58
CA TYR A 53 -13.53 -8.18 0.58
C TYR A 53 -13.49 -6.66 0.81
N GLU A 54 -13.57 -5.90 -0.27
CA GLU A 54 -13.64 -4.44 -0.22
C GLU A 54 -15.03 -3.95 0.15
N LEU A 55 -16.07 -4.76 -0.15
CA LEU A 55 -17.46 -4.46 0.18
C LEU A 55 -18.19 -5.72 0.63
N VAL A 56 -18.99 -5.58 1.69
CA VAL A 56 -19.94 -6.60 2.13
C VAL A 56 -21.36 -6.03 2.03
N ILE A 57 -22.23 -6.74 1.34
CA ILE A 57 -23.67 -6.44 1.26
C ILE A 57 -24.42 -7.48 2.08
N VAL A 58 -25.12 -7.04 3.10
CA VAL A 58 -25.98 -7.90 3.91
C VAL A 58 -27.42 -7.69 3.50
N GLY A 59 -28.00 -8.69 2.88
CA GLY A 59 -29.41 -8.74 2.50
C GLY A 59 -30.29 -9.37 3.60
N PRO A 60 -31.49 -9.81 3.24
CA PRO A 60 -32.36 -10.54 4.17
C PRO A 60 -31.66 -11.80 4.68
N VAL A 61 -31.55 -11.90 6.01
CA VAL A 61 -30.98 -13.06 6.71
C VAL A 61 -32.00 -13.58 7.74
N ARG A 62 -31.81 -14.83 8.18
CA ARG A 62 -32.71 -15.45 9.18
C ARG A 62 -32.77 -14.65 10.47
N GLU A 63 -33.93 -14.71 11.14
CA GLU A 63 -34.16 -14.05 12.42
C GLU A 63 -33.04 -14.36 13.43
N GLY A 64 -32.58 -13.33 14.14
CA GLY A 64 -31.54 -13.46 15.16
C GLY A 64 -30.10 -13.48 14.66
N LYS A 65 -29.85 -13.59 13.33
CA LYS A 65 -28.48 -13.59 12.78
C LYS A 65 -27.95 -12.17 12.48
N SER A 66 -28.84 -11.22 12.18
CA SER A 66 -28.47 -9.85 11.82
C SER A 66 -27.56 -9.17 12.86
N PRO A 67 -27.85 -9.16 14.18
CA PRO A 67 -27.02 -8.45 15.16
C PRO A 67 -25.58 -8.98 15.21
N ALA A 68 -25.40 -10.29 15.13
CA ALA A 68 -24.08 -10.91 15.15
C ALA A 68 -23.26 -10.55 13.90
N ILE A 69 -23.90 -10.50 12.72
CA ILE A 69 -23.26 -10.10 11.47
C ILE A 69 -22.87 -8.62 11.54
N LEU A 70 -23.78 -7.74 11.95
CA LEU A 70 -23.54 -6.30 12.04
C LEU A 70 -22.41 -5.98 13.03
N SER A 71 -22.44 -6.57 14.22
CA SER A 71 -21.35 -6.38 15.21
C SER A 71 -19.99 -6.85 14.69
N SER A 72 -19.95 -7.88 13.87
CA SER A 72 -18.70 -8.36 13.27
C SER A 72 -18.17 -7.44 12.17
N LEU A 73 -19.06 -6.74 11.47
CA LEU A 73 -18.69 -5.77 10.44
C LEU A 73 -18.13 -4.46 11.03
N ASP A 74 -18.62 -4.03 12.19
CA ASP A 74 -18.10 -2.85 12.90
C ASP A 74 -16.61 -2.98 13.27
N VAL A 75 -16.15 -4.20 13.51
CA VAL A 75 -14.75 -4.49 13.87
C VAL A 75 -13.85 -4.57 12.63
N SER A 76 -14.41 -4.71 11.44
CA SER A 76 -13.67 -4.93 10.20
C SER A 76 -13.16 -3.61 9.61
N CYS A 77 -11.99 -3.16 10.03
CA CYS A 77 -11.33 -1.98 9.47
C CYS A 77 -11.01 -2.17 7.98
N GLY A 78 -11.47 -1.24 7.14
CA GLY A 78 -11.10 -1.16 5.72
C GLY A 78 -12.08 -1.80 4.75
N THR A 79 -13.13 -2.50 5.22
CA THR A 79 -14.19 -3.06 4.40
C THR A 79 -15.42 -2.16 4.47
N ALA A 80 -15.95 -1.74 3.33
CA ALA A 80 -17.24 -1.06 3.31
C ALA A 80 -18.37 -2.07 3.56
N ALA A 81 -19.40 -1.66 4.30
CA ALA A 81 -20.55 -2.52 4.58
C ALA A 81 -21.86 -1.82 4.25
N VAL A 82 -22.74 -2.52 3.53
CA VAL A 82 -24.10 -2.08 3.20
C VAL A 82 -25.09 -3.09 3.75
N PHE A 83 -26.02 -2.61 4.55
CA PHE A 83 -27.08 -3.45 5.11
C PHE A 83 -28.44 -3.07 4.53
N MET A 84 -29.14 -4.05 4.03
CA MET A 84 -30.50 -3.91 3.54
C MET A 84 -31.49 -4.26 4.64
N THR A 85 -32.40 -3.35 4.96
CA THR A 85 -33.45 -3.56 5.95
C THR A 85 -34.85 -3.40 5.34
N GLU A 86 -35.80 -4.20 5.78
CA GLU A 86 -37.21 -4.05 5.46
C GLU A 86 -37.89 -3.04 6.41
N ASP A 87 -37.30 -2.82 7.57
CA ASP A 87 -37.84 -1.90 8.57
C ASP A 87 -37.31 -0.48 8.35
N THR A 88 -38.13 0.34 7.71
CA THR A 88 -37.83 1.74 7.42
C THR A 88 -37.80 2.63 8.67
N LYS A 89 -38.44 2.21 9.76
CA LYS A 89 -38.52 3.00 11.01
C LYS A 89 -37.24 2.95 11.81
N HIS A 90 -36.47 1.88 11.69
CA HIS A 90 -35.23 1.66 12.42
C HIS A 90 -33.95 2.04 11.65
N VAL A 91 -34.09 2.58 10.42
CA VAL A 91 -32.91 2.98 9.62
C VAL A 91 -32.01 3.98 10.34
N SER A 92 -32.61 5.01 10.96
CA SER A 92 -31.86 6.04 11.70
C SER A 92 -31.20 5.49 12.97
N THR A 93 -31.86 4.56 13.65
CA THR A 93 -31.34 3.91 14.87
C THR A 93 -30.16 3.00 14.52
N LEU A 94 -30.32 2.16 13.50
CA LEU A 94 -29.25 1.28 13.03
C LEU A 94 -28.03 2.08 12.53
N GLY A 95 -28.22 3.19 11.82
CA GLY A 95 -27.14 4.05 11.39
C GLY A 95 -26.43 4.78 12.55
N ALA A 96 -27.14 5.05 13.68
CA ALA A 96 -26.55 5.62 14.89
C ALA A 96 -25.76 4.57 15.69
N GLU A 97 -26.27 3.35 15.76
CA GLU A 97 -25.62 2.23 16.46
C GLU A 97 -24.39 1.70 15.69
N HIS A 98 -24.43 1.76 14.35
CA HIS A 98 -23.39 1.24 13.46
C HIS A 98 -22.94 2.33 12.47
N PRO A 99 -22.16 3.32 12.88
CA PRO A 99 -21.81 4.49 12.06
C PRO A 99 -20.98 4.16 10.79
N HIS A 100 -20.36 3.00 10.74
CA HIS A 100 -19.60 2.52 9.58
C HIS A 100 -20.45 1.75 8.57
N LEU A 101 -21.72 1.51 8.88
CA LEU A 101 -22.64 0.75 8.07
C LEU A 101 -23.53 1.68 7.23
N LEU A 102 -23.61 1.41 5.93
CA LEU A 102 -24.55 2.09 5.04
C LEU A 102 -25.87 1.32 5.04
N VAL A 103 -26.91 1.91 5.65
CA VAL A 103 -28.23 1.26 5.75
C VAL A 103 -29.12 1.67 4.60
N VAL A 104 -29.64 0.68 3.84
CA VAL A 104 -30.51 0.90 2.68
C VAL A 104 -31.88 0.27 2.98
N PRO A 105 -32.97 1.03 2.99
CA PRO A 105 -34.30 0.47 3.16
C PRO A 105 -34.80 -0.22 1.88
N ARG A 106 -35.47 -1.36 2.02
CA ARG A 106 -36.09 -2.10 0.91
C ARG A 106 -37.43 -1.44 0.52
N GLN A 107 -37.33 -0.45 -0.37
CA GLN A 107 -38.48 0.27 -0.92
C GLN A 107 -38.52 0.12 -2.45
N ASP A 108 -39.54 0.64 -3.11
CA ASP A 108 -39.60 0.65 -4.58
C ASP A 108 -38.33 1.27 -5.18
N GLY A 109 -37.70 0.56 -6.11
CA GLY A 109 -36.44 1.01 -6.72
C GLY A 109 -35.18 0.72 -5.89
N TRP A 110 -35.28 -0.03 -4.78
CA TRP A 110 -34.17 -0.33 -3.88
C TRP A 110 -32.92 -0.86 -4.55
N ILE A 111 -33.08 -1.65 -5.62
CA ILE A 111 -31.94 -2.26 -6.32
C ILE A 111 -31.03 -1.19 -6.96
N GLY A 112 -31.62 -0.15 -7.56
CA GLY A 112 -30.87 0.95 -8.14
C GLY A 112 -30.09 1.73 -7.05
N THR A 113 -30.75 1.99 -5.93
CA THR A 113 -30.14 2.67 -4.77
C THR A 113 -29.02 1.83 -4.17
N LEU A 114 -29.23 0.52 -4.00
CA LEU A 114 -28.24 -0.42 -3.48
C LEU A 114 -26.97 -0.40 -4.35
N ILE A 115 -27.14 -0.57 -5.66
CA ILE A 115 -26.00 -0.60 -6.59
C ILE A 115 -25.26 0.74 -6.61
N LEU A 116 -25.98 1.85 -6.59
CA LEU A 116 -25.37 3.19 -6.57
C LEU A 116 -24.53 3.39 -5.28
N ILE A 117 -25.10 3.11 -4.13
CA ILE A 117 -24.42 3.24 -2.83
C ILE A 117 -23.21 2.28 -2.76
N SER A 118 -23.40 1.05 -3.19
CA SER A 118 -22.34 0.04 -3.21
C SER A 118 -21.18 0.43 -4.13
N SER A 119 -21.48 0.95 -5.32
CA SER A 119 -20.47 1.42 -6.27
C SER A 119 -19.71 2.61 -5.74
N GLU A 120 -20.39 3.55 -5.06
CA GLU A 120 -19.74 4.70 -4.44
C GLU A 120 -18.87 4.29 -3.23
N ALA A 121 -19.35 3.35 -2.42
CA ALA A 121 -18.59 2.78 -1.31
C ALA A 121 -17.28 2.12 -1.81
N LEU A 122 -17.35 1.33 -2.89
CA LEU A 122 -16.18 0.73 -3.53
C LEU A 122 -15.19 1.79 -4.04
N ARG A 123 -15.67 2.83 -4.72
CA ARG A 123 -14.80 3.92 -5.18
C ARG A 123 -14.07 4.60 -4.03
N ARG A 124 -14.73 4.78 -2.88
CA ARG A 124 -14.10 5.38 -1.67
C ARG A 124 -13.02 4.46 -1.12
N VAL A 125 -13.28 3.16 -0.99
CA VAL A 125 -12.29 2.19 -0.52
C VAL A 125 -11.07 2.17 -1.45
N GLU A 126 -11.27 2.15 -2.75
CA GLU A 126 -10.19 2.24 -3.74
C GLU A 126 -9.40 3.55 -3.66
N ALA A 127 -10.09 4.68 -3.47
CA ALA A 127 -9.44 5.99 -3.35
C ALA A 127 -8.56 6.07 -2.09
N VAL A 128 -9.07 5.60 -0.95
CA VAL A 128 -8.32 5.51 0.31
C VAL A 128 -7.13 4.56 0.15
N GLY A 129 -7.33 3.38 -0.43
CA GLY A 129 -6.27 2.42 -0.67
C GLY A 129 -5.17 2.94 -1.61
N ARG A 130 -5.53 3.73 -2.63
CA ARG A 130 -4.55 4.42 -3.50
C ARG A 130 -3.78 5.49 -2.73
N GLY A 131 -4.46 6.30 -1.91
CA GLY A 131 -3.84 7.30 -1.05
C GLY A 131 -2.81 6.69 -0.10
N GLN A 132 -3.18 5.64 0.62
CA GLN A 132 -2.29 4.94 1.54
C GLN A 132 -1.07 4.32 0.84
N ARG A 133 -1.25 3.75 -0.35
CA ARG A 133 -0.12 3.23 -1.15
C ARG A 133 0.83 4.33 -1.60
N ALA A 134 0.27 5.46 -2.07
CA ALA A 134 1.07 6.62 -2.49
C ALA A 134 1.85 7.21 -1.31
N GLU A 135 1.22 7.35 -0.13
CA GLU A 135 1.87 7.82 1.09
C GLU A 135 3.00 6.89 1.53
N ARG A 136 2.76 5.56 1.52
CA ARG A 136 3.78 4.57 1.84
C ARG A 136 4.98 4.65 0.91
N LEU A 137 4.74 4.73 -0.41
CA LEU A 137 5.80 4.89 -1.40
C LEU A 137 6.58 6.20 -1.22
N ALA A 138 5.88 7.29 -0.87
CA ALA A 138 6.52 8.57 -0.58
C ALA A 138 7.42 8.50 0.66
N LEU A 139 6.97 7.85 1.75
CA LEU A 139 7.77 7.63 2.96
C LEU A 139 8.99 6.75 2.69
N GLU A 140 8.84 5.68 1.92
CA GLU A 140 9.95 4.81 1.52
C GLU A 140 10.99 5.60 0.68
N SER A 141 10.53 6.39 -0.29
CA SER A 141 11.38 7.24 -1.12
C SER A 141 12.11 8.29 -0.28
N GLN A 142 11.41 8.95 0.65
CA GLN A 142 12.01 9.93 1.56
C GLN A 142 13.08 9.30 2.47
N SER A 143 12.85 8.09 2.96
CA SER A 143 13.82 7.34 3.76
C SER A 143 15.09 7.04 2.95
N HIS A 144 14.93 6.59 1.69
CA HIS A 144 16.06 6.32 0.80
C HIS A 144 16.84 7.60 0.46
N ALA A 145 16.15 8.71 0.19
CA ALA A 145 16.79 10.00 -0.08
C ALA A 145 17.57 10.53 1.14
N THR A 146 17.03 10.35 2.35
CA THR A 146 17.71 10.72 3.58
C THR A 146 18.97 9.89 3.81
N LEU A 147 18.89 8.58 3.60
CA LEU A 147 20.04 7.67 3.70
C LEU A 147 21.12 8.05 2.67
N GLY A 148 20.73 8.29 1.43
CA GLY A 148 21.63 8.73 0.37
C GLY A 148 22.36 10.02 0.70
N ARG A 149 21.65 11.01 1.26
CA ARG A 149 22.26 12.27 1.70
C ARG A 149 23.25 12.05 2.85
N TYR A 150 22.89 11.27 3.85
CA TYR A 150 23.78 10.93 4.96
C TYR A 150 25.07 10.25 4.50
N MET A 151 24.95 9.30 3.56
CA MET A 151 26.10 8.62 2.97
C MET A 151 27.05 9.60 2.23
N LEU A 152 26.48 10.58 1.53
CA LEU A 152 27.27 11.63 0.86
C LEU A 152 27.98 12.58 1.84
N GLU A 153 27.33 12.91 2.94
CA GLU A 153 27.93 13.75 4.00
C GLU A 153 29.07 13.03 4.72
N MET A 154 28.96 11.71 4.92
CA MET A 154 30.00 10.88 5.55
C MET A 154 31.17 10.56 4.61
N ARG A 155 31.02 10.73 3.29
CA ARG A 155 32.03 10.38 2.29
C ARG A 155 33.40 10.99 2.56
N PRO A 156 33.58 12.31 2.88
CA PRO A 156 34.87 12.87 3.13
C PRO A 156 35.57 12.24 4.34
N SER A 157 34.80 11.96 5.41
CA SER A 157 35.32 11.33 6.63
C SER A 157 35.80 9.90 6.38
N VAL A 158 35.01 9.13 5.63
CA VAL A 158 35.39 7.75 5.27
C VAL A 158 36.61 7.73 4.36
N ASN A 159 36.67 8.63 3.35
CA ASN A 159 37.81 8.70 2.44
C ASN A 159 39.08 9.09 3.20
N ASN A 160 39.01 10.05 4.13
CA ASN A 160 40.17 10.45 4.94
C ASN A 160 40.65 9.29 5.82
N ALA A 161 39.75 8.54 6.43
CA ALA A 161 40.10 7.36 7.22
C ALA A 161 40.75 6.27 6.35
N LEU A 162 40.21 5.99 5.17
CA LEU A 162 40.75 5.01 4.22
C LEU A 162 42.14 5.44 3.71
N THR A 163 42.34 6.75 3.39
CA THR A 163 43.63 7.29 3.01
C THR A 163 44.67 7.13 4.10
N SER A 164 44.26 7.35 5.37
CA SER A 164 45.17 7.13 6.50
C SER A 164 45.53 5.67 6.67
N VAL A 165 44.55 4.73 6.53
CA VAL A 165 44.82 3.29 6.65
C VAL A 165 45.74 2.82 5.52
N LEU A 166 45.48 3.24 4.27
CA LEU A 166 46.30 2.89 3.12
C LEU A 166 47.74 3.44 3.29
N GLY A 167 47.89 4.73 3.63
CA GLY A 167 49.19 5.33 3.80
C GLY A 167 50.02 4.68 4.91
N ASN A 168 49.42 4.35 6.05
CA ASN A 168 50.12 3.62 7.12
C ASN A 168 50.46 2.18 6.72
N ALA A 169 49.58 1.50 6.00
CA ALA A 169 49.86 0.14 5.49
C ALA A 169 51.03 0.17 4.49
N ASP A 170 51.06 1.14 3.58
CA ASP A 170 52.17 1.34 2.63
C ASP A 170 53.49 1.60 3.33
N LEU A 171 53.55 2.52 4.33
CA LEU A 171 54.73 2.81 5.09
C LEU A 171 55.26 1.57 5.80
N LEU A 172 54.39 0.78 6.44
CA LEU A 172 54.79 -0.46 7.11
C LEU A 172 55.31 -1.50 6.14
N LEU A 173 54.77 -1.59 4.92
CA LEU A 173 55.22 -2.56 3.90
C LEU A 173 56.60 -2.15 3.28
N LEU A 174 56.92 -0.85 3.28
CA LEU A 174 58.19 -0.29 2.78
C LEU A 174 59.34 -0.44 3.78
N GLU A 175 59.08 -0.62 5.08
CA GLU A 175 60.14 -0.80 6.08
C GLU A 175 60.89 -2.12 5.90
N PRO A 176 62.19 -2.08 5.57
CA PRO A 176 62.97 -3.30 5.30
C PRO A 176 63.35 -3.98 6.62
N GLY A 177 62.91 -5.22 6.83
CA GLY A 177 63.51 -6.17 7.77
C GLY A 177 62.95 -6.22 9.19
N GLN A 178 62.05 -5.32 9.62
CA GLN A 178 61.53 -5.27 10.98
C GLN A 178 60.26 -6.04 11.23
N ILE A 179 59.53 -6.47 10.16
CA ILE A 179 58.20 -7.04 10.26
C ILE A 179 58.25 -8.55 9.93
N SER A 180 57.66 -9.37 10.77
CA SER A 180 57.56 -10.81 10.52
C SER A 180 56.76 -11.12 9.23
N PRO A 181 57.02 -12.22 8.51
CA PRO A 181 56.26 -12.55 7.31
C PRO A 181 54.73 -12.58 7.55
N VAL A 182 54.32 -13.11 8.70
CA VAL A 182 52.90 -13.16 9.08
C VAL A 182 52.30 -11.77 9.24
N CYS A 183 52.96 -10.83 9.89
CA CYS A 183 52.52 -9.45 10.03
C CYS A 183 52.45 -8.75 8.66
N ARG A 184 53.43 -9.01 7.78
CA ARG A 184 53.44 -8.45 6.42
C ARG A 184 52.23 -8.90 5.61
N ASP A 185 51.84 -10.16 5.72
CA ASP A 185 50.65 -10.67 5.04
C ASP A 185 49.34 -10.11 5.61
N GLN A 186 49.29 -9.89 6.92
CA GLN A 186 48.16 -9.19 7.56
C GLN A 186 48.04 -7.75 7.07
N ILE A 187 49.14 -7.00 7.00
CA ILE A 187 49.13 -5.62 6.49
C ILE A 187 48.67 -5.58 5.02
N ARG A 188 49.15 -6.49 4.16
CA ARG A 188 48.68 -6.63 2.77
C ARG A 188 47.18 -6.90 2.70
N THR A 189 46.66 -7.71 3.60
CA THR A 189 45.22 -7.98 3.68
C THR A 189 44.45 -6.71 4.04
N ILE A 190 44.92 -5.96 5.05
CA ILE A 190 44.31 -4.66 5.45
C ILE A 190 44.33 -3.66 4.28
N HIS A 191 45.47 -3.54 3.60
CA HIS A 191 45.61 -2.68 2.42
C HIS A 191 44.62 -3.04 1.32
N THR A 192 44.54 -4.33 0.99
CA THR A 192 43.60 -4.83 -0.03
C THR A 192 42.13 -4.56 0.35
N MET A 193 41.79 -4.76 1.62
CA MET A 193 40.43 -4.48 2.11
C MET A 193 40.10 -2.98 2.08
N ALA A 194 41.05 -2.11 2.43
CA ALA A 194 40.89 -0.66 2.35
C ALA A 194 40.68 -0.18 0.91
N LEU A 195 41.40 -0.74 -0.07
CA LEU A 195 41.18 -0.47 -1.50
C LEU A 195 39.75 -0.88 -1.94
N ARG A 196 39.31 -2.06 -1.55
CA ARG A 196 37.93 -2.50 -1.87
C ARG A 196 36.87 -1.59 -1.28
N LEU A 197 37.06 -1.14 -0.04
CA LEU A 197 36.13 -0.18 0.58
C LEU A 197 36.12 1.15 -0.17
N ASN A 198 37.30 1.63 -0.61
CA ASN A 198 37.39 2.86 -1.43
C ASN A 198 36.63 2.68 -2.77
N GLU A 199 36.76 1.56 -3.45
CA GLU A 199 35.98 1.27 -4.66
C GLU A 199 34.48 1.28 -4.42
N ILE A 200 34.02 0.66 -3.31
CA ILE A 200 32.62 0.66 -2.92
C ILE A 200 32.12 2.10 -2.70
N MET A 201 32.88 2.91 -1.97
CA MET A 201 32.53 4.31 -1.71
C MET A 201 32.48 5.15 -2.99
N GLN A 202 33.33 4.90 -3.96
CA GLN A 202 33.30 5.56 -5.27
C GLN A 202 32.03 5.19 -6.04
N ARG A 203 31.66 3.90 -6.08
CA ARG A 203 30.42 3.44 -6.74
C ARG A 203 29.17 4.04 -6.09
N PHE A 204 29.11 4.12 -4.75
CA PHE A 204 28.01 4.82 -4.07
C PHE A 204 27.93 6.29 -4.46
N SER A 205 29.05 6.94 -4.61
CA SER A 205 29.10 8.36 -5.00
C SER A 205 28.60 8.60 -6.42
N SER A 206 28.94 7.74 -7.36
CA SER A 206 28.44 7.81 -8.73
C SER A 206 26.93 7.61 -8.79
N LEU A 207 26.44 6.57 -8.13
CA LEU A 207 24.99 6.27 -8.06
C LEU A 207 24.19 7.42 -7.44
N ALA A 208 24.69 8.00 -6.35
CA ALA A 208 24.04 9.14 -5.69
C ALA A 208 24.03 10.41 -6.56
N THR A 209 25.03 10.59 -7.42
CA THR A 209 25.08 11.71 -8.37
C THR A 209 24.08 11.49 -9.51
N GLU A 210 23.99 10.27 -10.04
CA GLU A 210 23.01 9.89 -11.05
C GLU A 210 21.58 10.06 -10.55
N MET A 211 21.27 9.62 -9.33
CA MET A 211 19.95 9.80 -8.72
C MET A 211 19.57 11.28 -8.59
N ARG A 212 20.50 12.14 -8.18
CA ARG A 212 20.26 13.60 -8.11
C ARG A 212 20.05 14.27 -9.47
N ALA A 213 20.71 13.78 -10.51
CA ALA A 213 20.51 14.27 -11.87
C ALA A 213 19.10 13.91 -12.35
N GLY A 214 18.64 12.66 -12.15
CA GLY A 214 17.30 12.22 -12.49
C GLY A 214 16.18 12.93 -11.72
N GLU A 215 16.40 13.25 -10.43
CA GLU A 215 15.44 14.05 -9.64
C GLU A 215 15.29 15.49 -10.19
N LYS A 216 16.37 16.11 -10.63
CA LYS A 216 16.33 17.46 -11.22
C LYS A 216 15.63 17.48 -12.59
N GLU A 217 15.85 16.46 -13.43
CA GLU A 217 15.15 16.32 -14.72
C GLU A 217 13.66 16.14 -14.52
N SER A 218 13.25 15.28 -13.59
CA SER A 218 11.84 15.04 -13.27
C SER A 218 11.14 16.30 -12.70
N GLN A 219 11.83 17.09 -11.89
CA GLN A 219 11.29 18.36 -11.38
C GLN A 219 11.16 19.41 -12.47
N ALA A 220 12.11 19.51 -13.39
CA ALA A 220 12.07 20.43 -14.52
C ALA A 220 10.93 20.13 -15.50
N GLU A 221 10.64 18.84 -15.75
CA GLU A 221 9.50 18.41 -16.56
C GLU A 221 8.17 18.78 -15.91
N THR A 222 8.03 18.60 -14.61
CA THR A 222 6.80 18.92 -13.86
C THR A 222 6.54 20.43 -13.79
N GLU A 223 7.58 21.25 -13.69
CA GLU A 223 7.47 22.73 -13.73
C GLU A 223 7.17 23.24 -15.16
N GLY A 224 7.69 22.59 -16.19
CA GLY A 224 7.42 22.89 -17.59
C GLY A 224 5.95 22.64 -17.99
N GLU A 225 5.34 21.56 -17.53
CA GLU A 225 3.93 21.26 -17.75
C GLU A 225 2.99 22.23 -17.04
N SER A 226 3.33 22.70 -15.83
CA SER A 226 2.51 23.65 -15.08
C SER A 226 2.49 25.07 -15.69
N HIS A 227 3.50 25.48 -16.45
CA HIS A 227 3.56 26.78 -17.15
C HIS A 227 2.86 26.78 -18.51
N GLY A 228 2.62 25.60 -19.11
CA GLY A 228 1.94 25.47 -20.39
C GLY A 228 0.41 25.65 -20.34
N LEU A 229 -0.22 25.68 -19.17
CA LEU A 229 -1.68 25.72 -18.99
C LEU A 229 -2.27 27.12 -18.73
N VAL A 230 -1.48 28.19 -18.77
CA VAL A 230 -1.95 29.56 -18.41
C VAL A 230 -2.03 30.56 -19.59
N THR A 231 -2.00 30.11 -20.82
CA THR A 231 -2.18 31.06 -21.98
C THR A 231 -3.28 30.62 -22.91
N TRP A 232 -4.54 30.74 -22.49
CA TRP A 232 -5.69 30.96 -23.40
C TRP A 232 -6.72 31.82 -22.65
N SER A 233 -6.63 33.10 -22.81
CA SER A 233 -7.71 34.07 -22.59
C SER A 233 -8.18 34.57 -23.93
#